data_9a22d78879a95e62e4f858dab94d7b3c
#
_entry.id   9a22d78879a95e62e4f858dab94d7b3c
#
_cell.length_a   1.000
_cell.length_b   1.000
_cell.length_c   1.000
_cell.angle_alpha   90.00
_cell.angle_beta   90.00
_cell.angle_gamma   90.00
#
_symmetry.space_group_name_H-M   'P 1'
#
loop_
_entity.id
_entity.type
_entity.pdbx_description
1 polymer ?
#
loop_
_entity_poly.entity_id
_entity_poly.type
_entity_poly.pdbx_seq_one_letter_code
_entity_poly.pdbx_strand_id
1 'polypeptide(L)' 'MEETWYDKEEDVLNIELAKKEYWKTVELPNGINIDIAKDGSITGIEILRASKVFSGDIKKVIEQAKPLVA' A
#
# COMPACT_ATOMS: atom_id res chain seq x y z
N MET A 1 7.46 9.79 -9.19
CA MET A 1 8.57 9.31 -8.36
C MET A 1 8.03 8.46 -7.23
N GLU A 2 8.55 7.29 -7.09
CA GLU A 2 8.11 6.38 -6.05
C GLU A 2 8.77 6.71 -4.72
N GLU A 3 7.98 6.70 -3.68
CA GLU A 3 8.44 6.98 -2.35
C GLU A 3 7.73 6.07 -1.36
N THR A 4 8.47 5.47 -0.47
CA THR A 4 7.90 4.59 0.55
C THR A 4 8.41 5.04 1.90
N TRP A 5 7.50 5.25 2.84
CA TRP A 5 7.90 5.59 4.21
C TRP A 5 6.95 4.97 5.21
N TYR A 6 7.48 4.72 6.40
CA TYR A 6 6.72 4.12 7.48
C TYR A 6 6.54 5.12 8.62
N ASP A 7 5.30 5.37 8.99
CA ASP A 7 4.96 6.18 10.14
C ASP A 7 4.91 5.26 11.36
N LYS A 8 5.94 5.35 12.17
CA LYS A 8 6.10 4.47 13.32
C LYS A 8 5.07 4.72 14.40
N GLU A 9 4.65 5.97 14.59
CA GLU A 9 3.68 6.33 15.62
C GLU A 9 2.27 5.82 15.28
N GLU A 10 1.89 5.96 14.03
CA GLU A 10 0.57 5.54 13.56
C GLU A 10 0.57 4.09 13.07
N ASP A 11 1.73 3.50 12.92
CA ASP A 11 1.89 2.16 12.36
C ASP A 11 1.29 2.06 10.96
N VAL A 12 1.65 3.00 10.12
CA VAL A 12 1.16 3.10 8.75
C VAL A 12 2.32 3.07 7.77
N LEU A 13 2.23 2.17 6.81
CA LEU A 13 3.18 2.14 5.69
C LEU A 13 2.56 2.89 4.52
N ASN A 14 3.28 3.87 4.03
CA ASN A 14 2.83 4.71 2.92
C ASN A 14 3.69 4.44 1.69
N ILE A 15 3.04 4.22 0.57
CA ILE A 15 3.71 4.01 -0.71
C ILE A 15 3.15 5.02 -1.69
N GLU A 16 4.00 5.96 -2.15
CA GLU A 16 3.60 6.93 -3.15
C GLU A 16 4.13 6.47 -4.50
N LEU A 17 3.24 6.25 -5.44
CA LEU A 17 3.61 5.76 -6.76
C LEU A 17 3.70 6.87 -7.79
N ALA A 18 2.88 7.90 -7.65
CA ALA A 18 2.85 9.01 -8.58
C ALA A 18 2.24 10.23 -7.92
N LYS A 19 2.55 11.41 -8.44
CA LYS A 19 1.92 12.66 -8.00
C LYS A 19 1.00 13.13 -9.10
N LYS A 20 -0.29 12.90 -8.90
CA LYS A 20 -1.32 13.28 -9.85
C LYS A 20 -2.50 13.88 -9.09
N GLU A 21 -3.41 14.49 -9.81
CA GLU A 21 -4.57 15.09 -9.21
C GLU A 21 -5.45 14.02 -8.55
N TYR A 22 -5.70 14.20 -7.26
CA TYR A 22 -6.45 13.25 -6.45
C TYR A 22 -7.92 13.20 -6.84
N TRP A 23 -8.47 12.00 -6.92
CA TRP A 23 -9.91 11.79 -7.11
C TRP A 23 -10.54 11.21 -5.85
N LYS A 24 -10.16 10.01 -5.45
CA LYS A 24 -10.72 9.38 -4.26
C LYS A 24 -9.81 8.32 -3.67
N THR A 25 -10.14 7.92 -2.45
CA THR A 25 -9.47 6.81 -1.76
C THR A 25 -10.45 5.65 -1.62
N VAL A 26 -10.01 4.47 -1.98
CA VAL A 26 -10.78 3.25 -1.80
C VAL A 26 -10.23 2.50 -0.60
N GLU A 27 -11.10 2.16 0.34
CA GLU A 27 -10.70 1.40 1.52
C GLU A 27 -10.97 -0.08 1.29
N LEU A 28 -9.93 -0.88 1.42
CA LEU A 28 -10.05 -2.33 1.34
C LEU A 28 -10.22 -2.93 2.74
N PRO A 29 -10.81 -4.12 2.86
CA PRO A 29 -11.17 -4.68 4.17
C PRO A 29 -10.01 -4.89 5.14
N ASN A 30 -8.81 -5.05 4.65
CA ASN A 30 -7.66 -5.38 5.50
C ASN A 30 -6.86 -4.17 5.98
N GLY A 31 -7.47 -3.00 5.97
CA GLY A 31 -6.78 -1.77 6.39
C GLY A 31 -5.84 -1.24 5.33
N ILE A 32 -6.09 -1.55 4.08
CA ILE A 32 -5.32 -1.05 2.95
C ILE A 32 -6.16 0.00 2.24
N ASN A 33 -5.62 1.20 2.12
CA ASN A 33 -6.27 2.29 1.41
C ASN A 33 -5.52 2.56 0.11
N ILE A 34 -6.26 2.77 -0.95
CA ILE A 34 -5.67 3.02 -2.27
C ILE A 34 -6.15 4.38 -2.76
N ASP A 35 -5.19 5.28 -3.01
CA ASP A 35 -5.49 6.60 -3.57
C ASP A 35 -5.52 6.52 -5.09
N ILE A 36 -6.57 7.07 -5.66
CA ILE A 36 -6.81 7.03 -7.10
C ILE A 36 -6.88 8.46 -7.64
N ALA A 37 -6.16 8.69 -8.72
CA ALA A 37 -6.16 9.98 -9.40
C ALA A 37 -7.37 10.10 -10.32
N LYS A 38 -7.63 11.32 -10.79
CA LYS A 38 -8.75 11.60 -11.70
C LYS A 38 -8.65 10.86 -13.03
N ASP A 39 -7.45 10.48 -13.44
CA ASP A 39 -7.27 9.70 -14.66
C ASP A 39 -7.48 8.19 -14.45
N GLY A 40 -7.82 7.77 -13.23
CA GLY A 40 -8.06 6.37 -12.90
C GLY A 40 -6.84 5.59 -12.46
N SER A 41 -5.66 6.20 -12.46
CA SER A 41 -4.44 5.51 -12.02
C SER A 41 -4.30 5.52 -10.51
N ILE A 42 -3.60 4.51 -9.99
CA ILE A 42 -3.30 4.44 -8.56
C ILE A 42 -2.09 5.33 -8.28
N THR A 43 -2.24 6.25 -7.34
CA THR A 43 -1.17 7.18 -6.97
C THR A 43 -0.53 6.86 -5.64
N GLY A 44 -1.21 6.12 -4.78
CA GLY A 44 -0.65 5.79 -3.48
C GLY A 44 -1.35 4.62 -2.84
N ILE A 45 -0.65 3.99 -1.93
CA ILE A 45 -1.17 2.89 -1.14
C ILE A 45 -0.78 3.15 0.31
N GLU A 46 -1.76 3.00 1.20
CA GLU A 46 -1.55 3.18 2.63
C GLU A 46 -1.96 1.91 3.34
N ILE A 47 -1.05 1.34 4.11
CA ILE A 47 -1.31 0.12 4.85
C ILE A 47 -1.39 0.47 6.33
N LEU A 48 -2.60 0.44 6.87
CA LEU A 48 -2.85 0.72 8.29
C LEU A 48 -2.48 -0.49 9.12
N ARG A 49 -1.99 -0.25 10.32
CA ARG A 49 -1.54 -1.30 11.22
C ARG A 49 -0.54 -2.23 10.52
N ALA A 50 0.42 -1.60 9.86
CA ALA A 50 1.38 -2.31 9.01
C ALA A 50 2.13 -3.41 9.77
N SER A 51 2.49 -3.16 11.02
CA SER A 51 3.20 -4.17 11.82
C SER A 51 2.37 -5.44 12.00
N LYS A 52 1.05 -5.32 12.07
CA LYS A 52 0.17 -6.48 12.19
C LYS A 52 -0.04 -7.18 10.85
N VAL A 53 -0.12 -6.41 9.78
CA VAL A 53 -0.24 -6.98 8.43
C VAL A 53 0.98 -7.80 8.10
N PHE A 54 2.15 -7.31 8.49
CA PHE A 54 3.41 -7.99 8.22
C PHE A 54 3.93 -8.81 9.41
N SER A 55 3.15 -8.96 10.47
CA SER A 55 3.53 -9.78 11.61
C SER A 55 3.46 -11.25 11.22
N GLY A 56 4.19 -12.05 11.94
CA GLY A 56 4.27 -13.45 11.64
C GLY A 56 5.37 -13.73 10.63
N ASP A 57 5.16 -14.64 9.75
CA ASP A 57 6.20 -15.07 8.83
C ASP A 57 6.09 -14.40 7.47
N ILE A 58 6.75 -13.25 7.34
CA ILE A 58 6.78 -12.52 6.07
C ILE A 58 7.39 -13.38 4.96
N LYS A 59 8.28 -14.27 5.32
CA LYS A 59 8.87 -15.19 4.35
C LYS A 59 7.82 -16.10 3.73
N LYS A 60 6.89 -16.55 4.55
CA LYS A 60 5.76 -17.38 4.10
C LYS A 60 4.86 -16.61 3.13
N VAL A 61 4.62 -15.34 3.42
CA VAL A 61 3.83 -14.48 2.54
C VAL A 61 4.52 -14.35 1.18
N ILE A 62 5.83 -14.14 1.20
CA ILE A 62 6.61 -14.03 -0.03
C ILE A 62 6.58 -15.32 -0.84
N GLU A 63 6.69 -16.46 -0.15
CA GLU A 63 6.66 -17.77 -0.80
C GLU A 63 5.31 -18.06 -1.45
N GLN A 64 4.23 -17.60 -0.84
CA GLN A 64 2.88 -17.81 -1.35
C GLN A 64 2.51 -16.82 -2.45
N ALA A 65 3.20 -15.70 -2.51
CA ALA A 65 2.94 -14.70 -3.52
C ALA A 65 3.38 -15.23 -4.88
N LYS A 66 2.46 -15.21 -5.83
CA LYS A 66 2.81 -15.58 -7.19
C LYS A 66 3.54 -14.43 -7.82
N PRO A 67 4.72 -14.66 -8.40
CA PRO A 67 5.41 -13.58 -9.08
C PRO A 67 4.57 -13.06 -10.24
N LEU A 68 4.52 -11.76 -10.37
CA LEU A 68 3.90 -11.13 -11.52
C LEU A 68 4.89 -11.24 -12.67
N VAL A 69 4.93 -12.41 -13.26
CA VAL A 69 5.84 -12.64 -14.36
C VAL A 69 5.18 -12.20 -15.64
N ALA A 70 5.88 -11.40 -16.31
CA ALA A 70 5.48 -11.10 -17.66
C ALA A 70 5.82 -12.28 -18.55
#